data_ebbc1e3c2279ac0fa4754bf26fde63f9
#
_entry.id   ebbc1e3c2279ac0fa4754bf26fde63f9
#
_cell.length_a   1.000
_cell.length_b   1.000
_cell.length_c   1.000
_cell.angle_alpha   90.00
_cell.angle_beta   90.00
_cell.angle_gamma   90.00
#
_symmetry.space_group_name_H-M   'P 1'
#
loop_
_entity.id
_entity.type
_entity.pdbx_description
1 polymer ?
#
loop_
_entity_poly.entity_id
_entity_poly.type
_entity_poly.pdbx_seq_one_letter_code
_entity_poly.pdbx_strand_id
1 'polypeptide(L)'
;MSWQCDTCNRRFGTWRSREQHLDALGHERLDYDCHCCDDFFASLQDRRAHEVSEHFRCADCKRTFANQNSLKMHLNSRTHRGSSMTCPFCKTGFATATGVAHHLEGSHCSRASSLNRDVVYNIVRSKDPTGIISKKLIGWHGSSTYEATDQTWNGSAFECYFCHRTFSKLSGLNQHLTSPIHQQALYHCPNRNACGREFKSIAAIMNHLESESCAFTRFENVQKSFSDLISADRRLTFG
;
A
#
# COMPACT_ATOMS: atom_id res chain seq x y z
N MET A 1 42.75 -14.48 -6.09
CA MET A 1 41.34 -14.76 -6.45
C MET A 1 41.36 -15.94 -7.38
N SER A 2 40.56 -16.97 -7.16
CA SER A 2 40.39 -18.12 -8.05
C SER A 2 39.03 -18.05 -8.73
N TRP A 3 39.00 -18.31 -10.02
CA TRP A 3 37.79 -18.29 -10.84
C TRP A 3 37.23 -19.71 -10.95
N GLN A 4 35.98 -19.94 -10.62
CA GLN A 4 35.35 -21.25 -10.62
C GLN A 4 34.35 -21.38 -11.77
N CYS A 5 34.24 -22.59 -12.34
CA CYS A 5 33.16 -22.96 -13.23
C CYS A 5 32.02 -23.54 -12.40
N ASP A 6 30.87 -22.92 -12.43
CA ASP A 6 29.72 -23.30 -11.59
C ASP A 6 29.02 -24.56 -12.14
N THR A 7 29.16 -24.85 -13.44
CA THR A 7 28.61 -26.05 -14.04
C THR A 7 29.38 -27.34 -13.64
N CYS A 8 30.73 -27.27 -13.46
CA CYS A 8 31.54 -28.46 -13.13
C CYS A 8 32.44 -28.26 -11.89
N ASN A 9 32.34 -27.17 -11.17
CA ASN A 9 33.10 -26.81 -9.95
C ASN A 9 34.63 -26.72 -10.14
N ARG A 10 35.12 -26.72 -11.39
CA ARG A 10 36.56 -26.61 -11.69
C ARG A 10 37.05 -25.19 -11.42
N ARG A 11 38.23 -25.09 -10.80
CA ARG A 11 38.85 -23.78 -10.44
C ARG A 11 39.99 -23.43 -11.39
N PHE A 12 40.10 -22.11 -11.69
CA PHE A 12 41.08 -21.54 -12.60
C PHE A 12 41.86 -20.42 -11.95
N GLY A 13 43.14 -20.27 -12.29
CA GLY A 13 43.98 -19.22 -11.79
C GLY A 13 43.70 -17.85 -12.43
N THR A 14 43.07 -17.82 -13.60
CA THR A 14 42.73 -16.60 -14.33
C THR A 14 41.31 -16.64 -14.87
N TRP A 15 40.68 -15.47 -15.02
CA TRP A 15 39.37 -15.31 -15.66
C TRP A 15 39.40 -15.87 -17.10
N ARG A 16 40.48 -15.58 -17.88
CA ARG A 16 40.63 -16.03 -19.26
C ARG A 16 40.63 -17.54 -19.39
N SER A 17 41.27 -18.29 -18.48
CA SER A 17 41.28 -19.73 -18.48
C SER A 17 39.91 -20.33 -18.16
N ARG A 18 39.12 -19.66 -17.29
CA ARG A 18 37.73 -20.02 -17.04
C ARG A 18 36.88 -19.84 -18.31
N GLU A 19 36.98 -18.69 -18.99
CA GLU A 19 36.21 -18.40 -20.21
C GLU A 19 36.51 -19.43 -21.34
N GLN A 20 37.78 -19.74 -21.58
CA GLN A 20 38.17 -20.76 -22.52
C GLN A 20 37.55 -22.14 -22.20
N HIS A 21 37.48 -22.50 -20.92
CA HIS A 21 36.85 -23.71 -20.47
C HIS A 21 35.32 -23.70 -20.68
N LEU A 22 34.66 -22.58 -20.41
CA LEU A 22 33.22 -22.43 -20.63
C LEU A 22 32.86 -22.56 -22.12
N ASP A 23 33.65 -21.90 -22.99
CA ASP A 23 33.50 -21.97 -24.45
C ASP A 23 33.75 -23.39 -24.98
N ALA A 24 34.80 -24.06 -24.50
CA ALA A 24 35.19 -25.38 -24.98
C ALA A 24 34.21 -26.50 -24.63
N LEU A 25 33.51 -26.37 -23.49
CA LEU A 25 32.59 -27.38 -22.97
C LEU A 25 31.12 -26.96 -23.03
N GLY A 26 30.81 -25.78 -23.55
CA GLY A 26 29.45 -25.22 -23.59
C GLY A 26 28.83 -25.03 -22.22
N HIS A 27 29.65 -24.73 -21.20
CA HIS A 27 29.17 -24.46 -19.86
C HIS A 27 28.57 -23.07 -19.76
N GLU A 28 27.55 -22.92 -18.89
CA GLU A 28 26.90 -21.64 -18.68
C GLU A 28 27.87 -20.58 -18.13
N ARG A 29 27.73 -19.37 -18.64
CA ARG A 29 28.40 -18.18 -18.11
C ARG A 29 27.50 -17.49 -17.11
N LEU A 30 27.97 -17.32 -15.88
CA LEU A 30 27.31 -16.52 -14.86
C LEU A 30 27.90 -15.11 -14.89
N ASP A 31 27.42 -14.29 -15.83
CA ASP A 31 28.01 -12.95 -16.11
C ASP A 31 27.29 -11.82 -15.37
N TYR A 32 26.22 -12.13 -14.62
CA TYR A 32 25.40 -11.14 -13.94
C TYR A 32 25.43 -11.33 -12.44
N ASP A 33 26.31 -10.60 -11.75
CA ASP A 33 26.40 -10.56 -10.29
C ASP A 33 25.24 -9.79 -9.66
N CYS A 34 24.71 -10.31 -8.55
CA CYS A 34 23.71 -9.61 -7.75
C CYS A 34 24.32 -8.37 -7.11
N HIS A 35 23.57 -7.27 -7.07
CA HIS A 35 24.03 -6.03 -6.42
C HIS A 35 23.91 -6.06 -4.89
N CYS A 36 23.32 -7.10 -4.32
CA CYS A 36 22.95 -7.17 -2.91
C CYS A 36 23.57 -8.37 -2.18
N CYS A 37 24.01 -9.42 -2.91
CA CYS A 37 24.70 -10.62 -2.39
C CYS A 37 25.71 -11.12 -3.39
N ASP A 38 26.39 -12.22 -3.08
CA ASP A 38 27.45 -12.81 -3.91
C ASP A 38 26.96 -13.82 -4.95
N ASP A 39 25.66 -13.84 -5.25
CA ASP A 39 25.08 -14.72 -6.24
C ASP A 39 25.28 -14.23 -7.67
N PHE A 40 25.49 -15.16 -8.60
CA PHE A 40 25.71 -14.91 -10.02
C PHE A 40 24.65 -15.59 -10.87
N PHE A 41 24.32 -15.00 -12.00
CA PHE A 41 23.25 -15.47 -12.89
C PHE A 41 23.70 -15.53 -14.35
N ALA A 42 23.14 -16.47 -15.10
CA ALA A 42 23.39 -16.61 -16.53
C ALA A 42 22.67 -15.52 -17.36
N SER A 43 21.65 -14.89 -16.81
CA SER A 43 20.91 -13.80 -17.51
C SER A 43 20.64 -12.60 -16.62
N LEU A 44 20.55 -11.44 -17.26
CA LEU A 44 20.10 -10.19 -16.61
C LEU A 44 18.68 -10.34 -16.02
N GLN A 45 17.83 -11.14 -16.65
CA GLN A 45 16.47 -11.37 -16.22
C GLN A 45 16.43 -12.16 -14.91
N ASP A 46 17.21 -13.23 -14.80
CA ASP A 46 17.28 -14.08 -13.61
C ASP A 46 17.86 -13.29 -12.42
N ARG A 47 18.93 -12.51 -12.66
CA ARG A 47 19.45 -11.61 -11.64
C ARG A 47 18.39 -10.61 -11.14
N ARG A 48 17.66 -9.96 -12.04
CA ARG A 48 16.58 -9.01 -11.67
C ARG A 48 15.45 -9.70 -10.91
N ALA A 49 15.07 -10.91 -11.33
CA ALA A 49 14.05 -11.69 -10.64
C ALA A 49 14.50 -12.02 -9.21
N HIS A 50 15.74 -12.48 -9.03
CA HIS A 50 16.35 -12.73 -7.73
C HIS A 50 16.42 -11.45 -6.86
N GLU A 51 16.90 -10.32 -7.41
CA GLU A 51 16.96 -9.04 -6.67
C GLU A 51 15.58 -8.57 -6.20
N VAL A 52 14.54 -8.84 -6.99
CA VAL A 52 13.15 -8.49 -6.62
C VAL A 52 12.61 -9.44 -5.55
N SER A 53 12.82 -10.74 -5.66
CA SER A 53 12.26 -11.74 -4.74
C SER A 53 12.99 -11.79 -3.40
N GLU A 54 14.32 -11.80 -3.42
CA GLU A 54 15.14 -11.99 -2.21
C GLU A 54 15.54 -10.69 -1.53
N HIS A 55 15.80 -9.64 -2.32
CA HIS A 55 16.29 -8.35 -1.79
C HIS A 55 15.26 -7.23 -1.85
N PHE A 56 14.05 -7.51 -2.34
CA PHE A 56 12.98 -6.51 -2.48
C PHE A 56 13.44 -5.24 -3.19
N ARG A 57 14.29 -5.42 -4.22
CA ARG A 57 14.89 -4.32 -4.99
C ARG A 57 14.04 -3.98 -6.20
N CYS A 58 13.71 -2.70 -6.34
CA CYS A 58 12.99 -2.22 -7.53
C CYS A 58 13.92 -2.28 -8.75
N ALA A 59 13.50 -3.00 -9.80
CA ALA A 59 14.28 -3.17 -11.02
C ALA A 59 14.49 -1.84 -11.78
N ASP A 60 13.54 -0.90 -11.70
CA ASP A 60 13.57 0.36 -12.46
C ASP A 60 14.38 1.44 -11.75
N CYS A 61 14.04 1.76 -10.49
CA CYS A 61 14.69 2.84 -9.74
C CYS A 61 15.80 2.37 -8.80
N LYS A 62 16.07 1.05 -8.75
CA LYS A 62 17.16 0.41 -7.98
C LYS A 62 17.08 0.58 -6.45
N ARG A 63 15.97 1.10 -5.91
CA ARG A 63 15.75 1.22 -4.46
C ARG A 63 15.44 -0.13 -3.84
N THR A 64 15.98 -0.38 -2.65
CA THR A 64 15.72 -1.59 -1.83
C THR A 64 14.70 -1.28 -0.73
N PHE A 65 13.92 -2.28 -0.35
CA PHE A 65 12.85 -2.17 0.64
C PHE A 65 13.00 -3.26 1.70
N ALA A 66 12.39 -3.03 2.86
CA ALA A 66 12.49 -3.95 3.99
C ALA A 66 11.73 -5.28 3.79
N ASN A 67 10.74 -5.31 2.89
CA ASN A 67 9.91 -6.48 2.61
C ASN A 67 9.14 -6.32 1.30
N GLN A 68 8.58 -7.44 0.83
CA GLN A 68 7.79 -7.51 -0.41
C GLN A 68 6.60 -6.52 -0.44
N ASN A 69 5.92 -6.33 0.70
CA ASN A 69 4.79 -5.40 0.75
C ASN A 69 5.24 -3.95 0.54
N SER A 70 6.37 -3.55 1.13
CA SER A 70 6.94 -2.22 0.94
C SER A 70 7.38 -1.98 -0.50
N LEU A 71 7.98 -2.99 -1.16
CA LEU A 71 8.31 -2.94 -2.59
C LEU A 71 7.03 -2.80 -3.43
N LYS A 72 5.99 -3.58 -3.14
CA LYS A 72 4.70 -3.55 -3.85
C LYS A 72 4.03 -2.16 -3.72
N MET A 73 4.00 -1.61 -2.51
CA MET A 73 3.48 -0.25 -2.30
C MET A 73 4.28 0.81 -3.07
N HIS A 74 5.62 0.66 -3.15
CA HIS A 74 6.46 1.52 -3.96
C HIS A 74 6.15 1.40 -5.47
N LEU A 75 6.00 0.19 -6.00
CA LEU A 75 5.63 -0.03 -7.41
C LEU A 75 4.23 0.54 -7.73
N ASN A 76 3.33 0.59 -6.76
CA ASN A 76 2.02 1.21 -6.88
C ASN A 76 2.02 2.72 -6.58
N SER A 77 3.19 3.32 -6.28
CA SER A 77 3.31 4.74 -6.00
C SER A 77 3.33 5.59 -7.28
N ARG A 78 3.22 6.91 -7.10
CA ARG A 78 3.26 7.88 -8.20
C ARG A 78 4.55 7.78 -9.04
N THR A 79 5.64 7.31 -8.46
CA THR A 79 6.93 7.13 -9.15
C THR A 79 6.84 6.16 -10.33
N HIS A 80 6.05 5.09 -10.21
CA HIS A 80 5.92 4.06 -11.24
C HIS A 80 4.58 4.08 -11.98
N ARG A 81 3.50 4.52 -11.32
CA ARG A 81 2.15 4.53 -11.92
C ARG A 81 1.64 5.91 -12.33
N GLY A 82 2.38 6.98 -12.01
CA GLY A 82 1.94 8.34 -12.31
C GLY A 82 0.68 8.73 -11.54
N SER A 83 -0.27 9.38 -12.21
CA SER A 83 -1.56 9.82 -11.66
C SER A 83 -2.70 9.14 -12.41
N SER A 84 -2.85 7.82 -12.23
CA SER A 84 -3.84 7.00 -12.95
C SER A 84 -5.28 7.18 -12.47
N MET A 85 -5.47 7.71 -11.25
CA MET A 85 -6.76 7.99 -10.63
C MET A 85 -6.99 9.50 -10.54
N THR A 86 -8.23 9.94 -10.71
CA THR A 86 -8.57 11.37 -10.59
C THR A 86 -9.75 11.58 -9.65
N CYS A 87 -9.68 12.63 -8.83
CA CYS A 87 -10.85 13.06 -8.06
C CYS A 87 -11.98 13.51 -9.00
N PRO A 88 -13.21 13.00 -8.87
CA PRO A 88 -14.30 13.37 -9.76
C PRO A 88 -14.71 14.83 -9.64
N PHE A 89 -14.45 15.47 -8.50
CA PHE A 89 -14.85 16.85 -8.20
C PHE A 89 -13.77 17.87 -8.64
N CYS A 90 -12.56 17.78 -8.11
CA CYS A 90 -11.51 18.79 -8.36
C CYS A 90 -10.51 18.38 -9.44
N LYS A 91 -10.64 17.17 -10.02
CA LYS A 91 -9.77 16.62 -11.07
C LYS A 91 -8.30 16.45 -10.67
N THR A 92 -7.96 16.58 -9.40
CA THR A 92 -6.62 16.30 -8.90
C THR A 92 -6.27 14.83 -9.13
N GLY A 93 -5.06 14.57 -9.64
CA GLY A 93 -4.57 13.22 -9.95
C GLY A 93 -3.92 12.53 -8.76
N PHE A 94 -4.20 11.25 -8.60
CA PHE A 94 -3.66 10.36 -7.56
C PHE A 94 -3.14 9.07 -8.18
N ALA A 95 -2.18 8.43 -7.53
CA ALA A 95 -1.63 7.16 -8.00
C ALA A 95 -2.57 5.97 -7.73
N THR A 96 -3.40 6.06 -6.68
CA THR A 96 -4.18 4.93 -6.15
C THR A 96 -5.57 5.36 -5.69
N ALA A 97 -6.50 4.41 -5.59
CA ALA A 97 -7.81 4.60 -5.00
C ALA A 97 -7.72 5.06 -3.53
N THR A 98 -6.75 4.53 -2.77
CA THR A 98 -6.44 4.98 -1.40
C THR A 98 -6.16 6.49 -1.36
N GLY A 99 -5.38 7.01 -2.31
CA GLY A 99 -5.07 8.45 -2.38
C GLY A 99 -6.31 9.30 -2.60
N VAL A 100 -7.19 8.92 -3.52
CA VAL A 100 -8.46 9.62 -3.76
C VAL A 100 -9.38 9.50 -2.55
N ALA A 101 -9.50 8.31 -1.95
CA ALA A 101 -10.31 8.06 -0.78
C ALA A 101 -9.90 8.96 0.40
N HIS A 102 -8.60 9.02 0.67
CA HIS A 102 -8.05 9.88 1.73
C HIS A 102 -8.32 11.37 1.47
N HIS A 103 -8.17 11.80 0.22
CA HIS A 103 -8.46 13.17 -0.20
C HIS A 103 -9.94 13.54 0.02
N LEU A 104 -10.87 12.63 -0.22
CA LEU A 104 -12.31 12.87 -0.03
C LEU A 104 -12.71 12.80 1.45
N GLU A 105 -12.29 11.77 2.19
CA GLU A 105 -12.63 11.61 3.61
C GLU A 105 -12.03 12.68 4.51
N GLY A 106 -10.85 13.21 4.14
CA GLY A 106 -10.15 14.25 4.90
C GLY A 106 -10.63 15.67 4.63
N SER A 107 -11.71 15.85 3.88
CA SER A 107 -12.23 17.19 3.47
C SER A 107 -11.20 18.03 2.71
N HIS A 108 -10.21 17.37 2.07
CA HIS A 108 -9.14 18.07 1.34
C HIS A 108 -9.55 18.50 -0.07
N CYS A 109 -10.76 18.15 -0.52
CA CYS A 109 -11.23 18.50 -1.84
C CYS A 109 -11.78 19.94 -1.87
N SER A 110 -11.10 20.83 -2.57
CA SER A 110 -11.52 22.24 -2.69
C SER A 110 -12.89 22.43 -3.34
N ARG A 111 -13.34 21.47 -4.15
CA ARG A 111 -14.66 21.52 -4.84
C ARG A 111 -15.73 20.65 -4.16
N ALA A 112 -15.39 19.99 -3.07
CA ALA A 112 -16.29 19.14 -2.28
C ALA A 112 -15.85 19.14 -0.81
N SER A 113 -15.68 20.31 -0.22
CA SER A 113 -15.18 20.49 1.16
C SER A 113 -16.15 19.96 2.23
N SER A 114 -17.42 19.76 1.87
CA SER A 114 -18.42 19.13 2.75
C SER A 114 -18.28 17.61 2.86
N LEU A 115 -17.49 16.98 1.98
CA LEU A 115 -17.20 15.56 2.10
C LEU A 115 -16.28 15.33 3.28
N ASN A 116 -16.72 14.46 4.15
CA ASN A 116 -15.97 13.94 5.29
C ASN A 116 -16.21 12.43 5.38
N ARG A 117 -15.59 11.78 6.36
CA ARG A 117 -15.71 10.34 6.57
C ARG A 117 -17.18 9.86 6.60
N ASP A 118 -18.05 10.58 7.26
CA ASP A 118 -19.45 10.18 7.46
C ASP A 118 -20.29 10.34 6.18
N VAL A 119 -20.10 11.44 5.47
CA VAL A 119 -20.75 11.67 4.18
C VAL A 119 -20.28 10.65 3.15
N VAL A 120 -18.97 10.37 3.09
CA VAL A 120 -18.41 9.36 2.22
C VAL A 120 -18.96 7.97 2.57
N TYR A 121 -19.07 7.62 3.86
CA TYR A 121 -19.69 6.36 4.28
C TYR A 121 -21.15 6.25 3.78
N ASN A 122 -21.94 7.29 3.93
CA ASN A 122 -23.34 7.27 3.47
C ASN A 122 -23.44 7.07 1.94
N ILE A 123 -22.56 7.71 1.17
CA ILE A 123 -22.47 7.53 -0.28
C ILE A 123 -22.10 6.07 -0.60
N VAL A 124 -21.07 5.54 0.03
CA VAL A 124 -20.64 4.15 -0.15
C VAL A 124 -21.77 3.19 0.21
N ARG A 125 -22.41 3.41 1.37
CA ARG A 125 -23.50 2.54 1.85
C ARG A 125 -24.70 2.52 0.93
N SER A 126 -25.06 3.63 0.30
CA SER A 126 -26.14 3.70 -0.68
C SER A 126 -25.84 2.89 -1.95
N LYS A 127 -24.56 2.77 -2.33
CA LYS A 127 -24.09 2.02 -3.50
C LYS A 127 -23.69 0.57 -3.18
N ASP A 128 -23.58 0.24 -1.91
CA ASP A 128 -23.29 -1.09 -1.37
C ASP A 128 -24.45 -1.63 -0.51
N PRO A 129 -25.65 -1.82 -1.08
CA PRO A 129 -26.83 -2.23 -0.31
C PRO A 129 -26.68 -3.61 0.33
N THR A 130 -25.89 -4.50 -0.27
CA THR A 130 -25.60 -5.84 0.23
C THR A 130 -24.55 -5.85 1.34
N GLY A 131 -23.77 -4.76 1.49
CA GLY A 131 -22.71 -4.66 2.47
C GLY A 131 -21.50 -5.50 2.12
N ILE A 132 -21.02 -5.41 0.87
CA ILE A 132 -19.81 -6.11 0.41
C ILE A 132 -18.61 -5.61 1.25
N ILE A 133 -18.49 -4.30 1.41
CA ILE A 133 -17.44 -3.67 2.21
C ILE A 133 -17.98 -2.81 3.35
N SER A 134 -19.20 -2.27 3.23
CA SER A 134 -19.78 -1.36 4.23
C SER A 134 -20.61 -2.11 5.26
N LYS A 135 -20.47 -1.74 6.53
CA LYS A 135 -21.26 -2.30 7.63
C LYS A 135 -22.63 -1.62 7.70
N LYS A 136 -23.70 -2.39 7.93
CA LYS A 136 -25.01 -1.84 8.25
C LYS A 136 -25.01 -1.51 9.75
N LEU A 137 -24.93 -0.23 10.09
CA LEU A 137 -24.91 0.23 11.48
C LEU A 137 -26.30 0.67 11.90
N ILE A 138 -26.86 0.00 12.89
CA ILE A 138 -28.16 0.34 13.49
C ILE A 138 -27.91 1.42 14.54
N GLY A 139 -28.68 2.55 14.48
CA GLY A 139 -28.55 3.65 15.45
C GLY A 139 -27.26 4.46 15.34
N TRP A 140 -26.57 4.40 14.21
CA TRP A 140 -25.40 5.25 13.99
C TRP A 140 -25.81 6.68 13.63
N HIS A 141 -25.31 7.66 14.39
CA HIS A 141 -25.64 9.08 14.26
C HIS A 141 -24.45 9.94 13.77
N GLY A 142 -23.42 9.31 13.20
CA GLY A 142 -22.20 9.97 12.77
C GLY A 142 -20.99 9.72 13.67
N SER A 143 -19.84 10.26 13.26
CA SER A 143 -18.58 10.16 14.00
C SER A 143 -18.58 11.14 15.19
N SER A 144 -18.06 10.69 16.32
CA SER A 144 -17.84 11.56 17.48
C SER A 144 -16.68 12.53 17.19
N THR A 145 -16.87 13.79 17.59
CA THR A 145 -15.80 14.80 17.52
C THR A 145 -15.20 14.97 18.91
N TYR A 146 -13.89 14.86 19.00
CA TYR A 146 -13.14 15.02 20.25
C TYR A 146 -12.11 16.13 20.08
N GLU A 147 -12.02 17.01 21.08
CA GLU A 147 -11.04 18.07 21.14
C GLU A 147 -10.36 18.08 22.51
N ALA A 148 -9.05 18.18 22.52
CA ALA A 148 -8.25 18.30 23.72
C ALA A 148 -7.93 19.77 24.00
N THR A 149 -7.88 20.10 25.28
CA THR A 149 -7.43 21.40 25.79
C THR A 149 -6.11 21.23 26.54
N ASP A 150 -5.55 22.33 27.01
CA ASP A 150 -4.32 22.33 27.83
C ASP A 150 -4.42 21.48 29.09
N GLN A 151 -5.62 21.15 29.56
CA GLN A 151 -5.87 20.25 30.70
C GLN A 151 -5.43 18.80 30.44
N THR A 152 -5.17 18.42 29.19
CA THR A 152 -4.62 17.09 28.84
C THR A 152 -3.11 16.99 29.03
N TRP A 153 -2.47 18.05 29.53
CA TRP A 153 -1.06 18.05 29.88
C TRP A 153 -0.82 17.26 31.18
N ASN A 154 -0.01 16.18 31.12
CA ASN A 154 0.28 15.32 32.27
C ASN A 154 1.55 15.68 33.04
N GLY A 155 2.14 16.86 32.79
CA GLY A 155 3.42 17.32 33.37
C GLY A 155 4.61 17.15 32.45
N SER A 156 4.54 16.30 31.40
CA SER A 156 5.62 16.07 30.45
C SER A 156 5.16 16.11 28.99
N ALA A 157 3.90 15.78 28.71
CA ALA A 157 3.33 15.71 27.37
C ALA A 157 1.80 15.86 27.39
N PHE A 158 1.20 16.11 26.23
CA PHE A 158 -0.26 16.02 26.05
C PHE A 158 -0.65 14.56 25.83
N GLU A 159 -1.49 14.02 26.69
CA GLU A 159 -1.85 12.61 26.71
C GLU A 159 -3.25 12.38 26.15
N CYS A 160 -3.42 11.36 25.29
CA CYS A 160 -4.71 10.96 24.77
C CYS A 160 -5.51 10.22 25.82
N TYR A 161 -6.68 10.72 26.13
CA TYR A 161 -7.61 10.20 27.11
C TYR A 161 -8.04 8.75 26.82
N PHE A 162 -8.11 8.35 25.54
CA PHE A 162 -8.59 7.02 25.12
C PHE A 162 -7.53 5.94 25.04
N CYS A 163 -6.31 6.29 24.63
CA CYS A 163 -5.25 5.30 24.35
C CYS A 163 -3.92 5.61 25.04
N HIS A 164 -3.86 6.64 25.86
CA HIS A 164 -2.69 7.08 26.63
C HIS A 164 -1.45 7.39 25.79
N ARG A 165 -1.62 7.56 24.48
CA ARG A 165 -0.55 8.01 23.61
C ARG A 165 -0.21 9.46 23.91
N THR A 166 1.08 9.78 24.00
CA THR A 166 1.58 11.11 24.34
C THR A 166 2.06 11.88 23.10
N PHE A 167 1.90 13.20 23.16
CA PHE A 167 2.25 14.14 22.09
C PHE A 167 2.97 15.34 22.67
N SER A 168 4.00 15.83 21.97
CA SER A 168 4.77 17.00 22.38
C SER A 168 4.01 18.34 22.21
N LYS A 169 2.94 18.32 21.42
CA LYS A 169 2.12 19.50 21.13
C LYS A 169 0.63 19.16 21.22
N LEU A 170 -0.17 20.10 21.73
CA LEU A 170 -1.63 19.99 21.77
C LEU A 170 -2.23 19.81 20.36
N SER A 171 -1.68 20.49 19.34
CA SER A 171 -2.09 20.32 17.96
C SER A 171 -1.91 18.89 17.44
N GLY A 172 -0.83 18.19 17.87
CA GLY A 172 -0.60 16.78 17.54
C GLY A 172 -1.61 15.86 18.20
N LEU A 173 -1.98 16.12 19.45
CA LEU A 173 -3.05 15.40 20.14
C LEU A 173 -4.41 15.65 19.46
N ASN A 174 -4.73 16.89 19.10
CA ASN A 174 -5.98 17.20 18.41
C ASN A 174 -6.04 16.56 17.01
N GLN A 175 -4.94 16.53 16.26
CA GLN A 175 -4.84 15.79 15.00
C GLN A 175 -5.07 14.27 15.20
N HIS A 176 -4.54 13.69 16.27
CA HIS A 176 -4.80 12.30 16.63
C HIS A 176 -6.26 12.05 16.99
N LEU A 177 -6.90 12.94 17.78
CA LEU A 177 -8.29 12.81 18.18
C LEU A 177 -9.29 13.00 17.02
N THR A 178 -8.99 13.88 16.07
CA THR A 178 -9.79 14.06 14.85
C THR A 178 -9.58 12.94 13.82
N SER A 179 -8.52 12.14 13.97
CA SER A 179 -8.30 10.98 13.12
C SER A 179 -9.29 9.85 13.44
N PRO A 180 -9.49 8.87 12.54
CA PRO A 180 -10.40 7.76 12.77
C PRO A 180 -9.98 6.78 13.88
N ILE A 181 -8.87 7.02 14.58
CA ILE A 181 -8.26 6.06 15.53
C ILE A 181 -9.24 5.65 16.65
N HIS A 182 -10.08 6.57 17.14
CA HIS A 182 -11.07 6.33 18.19
C HIS A 182 -12.49 6.17 17.66
N GLN A 183 -12.65 6.16 16.33
CA GLN A 183 -13.95 6.04 15.69
C GLN A 183 -14.35 4.57 15.48
N GLN A 184 -15.64 4.34 15.37
CA GLN A 184 -16.21 3.04 15.03
C GLN A 184 -15.78 2.58 13.64
N ALA A 185 -15.58 1.26 13.46
CA ALA A 185 -15.31 0.67 12.16
C ALA A 185 -16.57 0.71 11.29
N LEU A 186 -16.49 1.36 10.13
CA LEU A 186 -17.57 1.51 9.16
C LEU A 186 -17.51 0.47 8.04
N TYR A 187 -16.35 -0.14 7.84
CA TYR A 187 -16.06 -1.06 6.74
C TYR A 187 -15.47 -2.37 7.23
N HIS A 188 -15.54 -3.40 6.41
CA HIS A 188 -14.89 -4.71 6.64
C HIS A 188 -14.31 -5.25 5.33
N CYS A 189 -13.32 -6.13 5.44
CA CYS A 189 -12.82 -6.86 4.29
C CYS A 189 -13.92 -7.75 3.70
N PRO A 190 -14.14 -7.74 2.38
CA PRO A 190 -15.12 -8.62 1.74
C PRO A 190 -14.74 -10.10 1.85
N ASN A 191 -13.45 -10.43 2.01
CA ASN A 191 -12.97 -11.78 2.31
C ASN A 191 -13.18 -12.10 3.80
N ARG A 192 -14.43 -12.23 4.21
CA ARG A 192 -14.80 -12.40 5.62
C ARG A 192 -14.25 -13.67 6.26
N ASN A 193 -14.19 -14.75 5.48
CA ASN A 193 -13.76 -16.06 5.99
C ASN A 193 -12.24 -16.14 6.20
N ALA A 194 -11.45 -15.53 5.31
CA ALA A 194 -9.99 -15.62 5.37
C ALA A 194 -9.33 -14.42 6.04
N CYS A 195 -9.98 -13.25 6.04
CA CYS A 195 -9.39 -12.01 6.55
C CYS A 195 -10.14 -11.42 7.75
N GLY A 196 -11.45 -11.19 7.65
CA GLY A 196 -12.29 -10.66 8.72
C GLY A 196 -11.91 -9.28 9.28
N ARG A 197 -10.94 -8.57 8.69
CA ARG A 197 -10.48 -7.26 9.18
C ARG A 197 -11.55 -6.19 9.02
N GLU A 198 -11.62 -5.33 10.01
CA GLU A 198 -12.50 -4.16 10.02
C GLU A 198 -11.69 -2.86 9.86
N PHE A 199 -12.32 -1.86 9.23
CA PHE A 199 -11.68 -0.60 8.90
C PHE A 199 -12.56 0.58 9.28
N LYS A 200 -11.93 1.64 9.75
CA LYS A 200 -12.60 2.85 10.21
C LYS A 200 -12.84 3.86 9.10
N SER A 201 -12.13 3.75 7.99
CA SER A 201 -12.20 4.66 6.84
C SER A 201 -12.20 3.89 5.52
N ILE A 202 -12.73 4.49 4.45
CA ILE A 202 -12.65 3.88 3.12
C ILE A 202 -11.22 3.89 2.59
N ALA A 203 -10.42 4.89 2.95
CA ALA A 203 -9.00 4.90 2.61
C ALA A 203 -8.27 3.69 3.20
N ALA A 204 -8.58 3.30 4.44
CA ALA A 204 -7.94 2.16 5.09
C ALA A 204 -8.30 0.82 4.43
N ILE A 205 -9.58 0.60 4.04
CA ILE A 205 -9.96 -0.62 3.32
C ILE A 205 -9.41 -0.63 1.90
N MET A 206 -9.39 0.51 1.18
CA MET A 206 -8.77 0.57 -0.15
C MET A 206 -7.29 0.21 -0.08
N ASN A 207 -6.54 0.77 0.86
CA ASN A 207 -5.13 0.41 1.08
C ASN A 207 -4.94 -1.08 1.39
N HIS A 208 -5.82 -1.69 2.20
CA HIS A 208 -5.78 -3.12 2.47
C HIS A 208 -6.03 -3.96 1.21
N LEU A 209 -7.01 -3.60 0.39
CA LEU A 209 -7.31 -4.32 -0.85
C LEU A 209 -6.21 -4.11 -1.91
N GLU A 210 -5.67 -2.90 -2.04
CA GLU A 210 -4.55 -2.56 -2.92
C GLU A 210 -3.26 -3.30 -2.56
N SER A 211 -3.04 -3.61 -1.29
CA SER A 211 -1.89 -4.42 -0.85
C SER A 211 -1.98 -5.88 -1.28
N GLU A 212 -3.17 -6.35 -1.70
CA GLU A 212 -3.49 -7.74 -2.03
C GLU A 212 -3.15 -8.74 -0.91
N SER A 213 -2.94 -8.27 0.30
CA SER A 213 -2.48 -9.08 1.44
C SER A 213 -3.48 -10.17 1.87
N CYS A 214 -4.75 -10.01 1.54
CA CYS A 214 -5.79 -11.00 1.80
C CYS A 214 -6.22 -11.80 0.55
N ALA A 215 -5.55 -11.60 -0.58
CA ALA A 215 -5.79 -12.30 -1.84
C ALA A 215 -7.26 -12.26 -2.34
N PHE A 216 -8.05 -11.27 -1.92
CA PHE A 216 -9.45 -11.14 -2.32
C PHE A 216 -9.58 -10.68 -3.78
N THR A 217 -8.80 -9.68 -4.18
CA THR A 217 -8.84 -9.10 -5.51
C THR A 217 -7.48 -8.51 -5.89
N ARG A 218 -7.28 -8.25 -7.18
CA ARG A 218 -6.08 -7.62 -7.70
C ARG A 218 -6.14 -6.09 -7.60
N PHE A 219 -4.99 -5.46 -7.55
CA PHE A 219 -4.84 -4.00 -7.47
C PHE A 219 -5.67 -3.28 -8.55
N GLU A 220 -5.61 -3.72 -9.80
CA GLU A 220 -6.30 -3.09 -10.93
C GLU A 220 -7.82 -3.11 -10.74
N ASN A 221 -8.37 -4.21 -10.21
CA ASN A 221 -9.80 -4.31 -9.91
C ASN A 221 -10.23 -3.35 -8.80
N VAL A 222 -9.38 -3.14 -7.78
CA VAL A 222 -9.65 -2.14 -6.74
C VAL A 222 -9.77 -0.75 -7.34
N GLN A 223 -8.82 -0.37 -8.23
CA GLN A 223 -8.86 0.95 -8.89
C GLN A 223 -10.15 1.13 -9.70
N LYS A 224 -10.52 0.12 -10.49
CA LYS A 224 -11.75 0.12 -11.30
C LYS A 224 -13.00 0.21 -10.42
N SER A 225 -13.13 -0.67 -9.44
CA SER A 225 -14.28 -0.71 -8.53
C SER A 225 -14.44 0.59 -7.74
N PHE A 226 -13.34 1.20 -7.32
CA PHE A 226 -13.38 2.49 -6.64
C PHE A 226 -13.76 3.63 -7.59
N SER A 227 -13.28 3.62 -8.83
CA SER A 227 -13.68 4.59 -9.87
C SER A 227 -15.19 4.50 -10.14
N ASP A 228 -15.74 3.29 -10.25
CA ASP A 228 -17.18 3.06 -10.42
C ASP A 228 -17.96 3.53 -9.17
N LEU A 229 -17.42 3.30 -7.97
CA LEU A 229 -18.05 3.73 -6.72
C LEU A 229 -18.17 5.25 -6.60
N ILE A 230 -17.15 6.01 -7.00
CA ILE A 230 -17.17 7.49 -6.93
C ILE A 230 -17.86 8.14 -8.14
N SER A 231 -18.13 7.39 -9.21
CA SER A 231 -18.93 7.84 -10.35
C SER A 231 -20.42 7.85 -10.01
N ALA A 232 -21.20 8.77 -10.59
CA ALA A 232 -22.55 9.08 -10.12
C ALA A 232 -23.54 7.89 -10.15
N ASP A 233 -23.38 6.88 -11.03
CA ASP A 233 -24.47 5.96 -11.40
C ASP A 233 -24.22 4.47 -11.22
N ARG A 234 -23.14 4.03 -10.58
CA ARG A 234 -22.80 2.60 -10.47
C ARG A 234 -22.80 2.07 -9.05
N ARG A 235 -23.31 0.82 -8.88
CA ARG A 235 -23.19 0.07 -7.63
C ARG A 235 -21.77 -0.49 -7.48
N LEU A 236 -21.34 -0.69 -6.24
CA LEU A 236 -20.06 -1.29 -5.95
C LEU A 236 -20.04 -2.77 -6.37
N THR A 237 -19.07 -3.16 -7.17
CA THR A 237 -18.78 -4.55 -7.54
C THR A 237 -17.27 -4.77 -7.52
N PHE A 238 -16.87 -5.97 -7.07
CA PHE A 238 -15.50 -6.47 -7.23
C PHE A 238 -15.59 -7.68 -8.14
N GLY A 239 -15.27 -7.50 -9.42
CA GLY A 239 -15.21 -8.54 -10.43
C GLY A 239 -13.81 -9.11 -10.57
#